data_2d85bad4291ef0236cba31c3ed50b18c
#
_entry.id   2d85bad4291ef0236cba31c3ed50b18c
#
_cell.length_a   1.000
_cell.length_b   1.000
_cell.length_c   1.000
_cell.angle_alpha   90.00
_cell.angle_beta   90.00
_cell.angle_gamma   90.00
#
_symmetry.space_group_name_H-M   'P 1'
#
loop_
_entity.id
_entity.type
_entity.pdbx_description
1 polymer ?
#
loop_
_entity_poly.entity_id
_entity_poly.type
_entity_poly.pdbx_seq_one_letter_code
_entity_poly.pdbx_strand_id
1 'polypeptide(L)'
;NLQKKIEIKKKLDFGVADVVVAIPNDWIDVQTVADLEEVSFGFRDKKNTRLRVATKYPNLTNNFLISKGVTQYKLIPSLGATETYPFIGSSEIITDISSSGKTLADNNLRILKDGLILKSSACLLFSKKKYNKYYDLFL
;
A
#
# COMPACT_ATOMS: atom_id res chain seq x y z
N ASN A 1 -15.31 -9.99 -19.42
CA ASN A 1 -15.96 -9.54 -20.59
C ASN A 1 -15.92 -8.01 -20.69
N LEU A 2 -16.40 -7.46 -21.81
CA LEU A 2 -16.32 -6.03 -22.08
C LEU A 2 -17.04 -5.20 -21.02
N GLN A 3 -18.15 -5.69 -20.55
CA GLN A 3 -18.94 -4.99 -19.54
C GLN A 3 -18.19 -4.90 -18.20
N LYS A 4 -17.50 -5.95 -17.80
CA LYS A 4 -16.66 -5.94 -16.61
C LYS A 4 -15.52 -4.93 -16.74
N LYS A 5 -14.92 -4.84 -17.92
CA LYS A 5 -13.90 -3.83 -18.21
C LYS A 5 -14.44 -2.42 -18.07
N ILE A 6 -15.64 -2.18 -18.57
CA ILE A 6 -16.29 -0.88 -18.49
C ILE A 6 -16.61 -0.53 -17.04
N GLU A 7 -17.06 -1.50 -16.25
CA GLU A 7 -17.36 -1.28 -14.84
C GLU A 7 -16.10 -0.95 -14.04
N ILE A 8 -15.00 -1.67 -14.27
CA ILE A 8 -13.73 -1.38 -13.64
C ILE A 8 -13.25 0.01 -14.02
N LYS A 9 -13.34 0.34 -15.30
CA LYS A 9 -12.97 1.66 -15.79
C LYS A 9 -13.81 2.76 -15.14
N LYS A 10 -15.11 2.57 -15.03
CA LYS A 10 -15.99 3.53 -14.37
C LYS A 10 -15.66 3.70 -12.90
N LYS A 11 -15.40 2.62 -12.19
CA LYS A 11 -14.99 2.69 -10.80
C LYS A 11 -13.70 3.47 -10.62
N LEU A 12 -12.73 3.26 -11.48
CA LEU A 12 -11.43 3.91 -11.41
C LEU A 12 -11.50 5.37 -11.88
N ASP A 13 -12.36 5.68 -12.84
CA ASP A 13 -12.56 7.05 -13.32
C ASP A 13 -13.27 7.93 -12.29
N PHE A 14 -14.18 7.36 -11.53
CA PHE A 14 -14.91 8.10 -10.48
C PHE A 14 -14.11 8.30 -9.21
N GLY A 15 -13.11 7.48 -9.01
CA GLY A 15 -12.21 7.63 -7.90
C GLY A 15 -10.87 7.08 -8.36
N VAL A 16 -10.13 7.88 -9.16
CA VAL A 16 -8.79 7.47 -9.57
C VAL A 16 -8.06 7.03 -8.32
N ALA A 17 -7.85 5.74 -8.19
CA ALA A 17 -7.33 5.15 -6.98
C ALA A 17 -6.00 4.45 -7.26
N ASP A 18 -4.98 4.90 -6.56
CA ASP A 18 -3.63 4.33 -6.65
C ASP A 18 -3.37 3.45 -5.43
N VAL A 19 -2.56 2.41 -5.60
CA VAL A 19 -2.07 1.64 -4.46
C VAL A 19 -0.82 2.33 -3.94
N VAL A 20 -0.85 2.72 -2.67
CA VAL A 20 0.20 3.56 -2.09
C VAL A 20 0.66 3.04 -0.73
N VAL A 21 1.86 3.45 -0.34
CA VAL A 21 2.38 3.23 1.02
C VAL A 21 2.00 4.44 1.86
N ALA A 22 1.31 4.21 2.97
CA ALA A 22 0.91 5.26 3.90
C ALA A 22 1.52 5.01 5.27
N ILE A 23 1.95 6.08 5.91
CA ILE A 23 2.63 6.06 7.21
C ILE A 23 1.96 7.04 8.17
N PRO A 24 2.16 6.88 9.49
CA PRO A 24 1.62 7.85 10.44
C PRO A 24 2.16 9.26 10.20
N ASN A 25 1.29 10.27 10.36
CA ASN A 25 1.65 11.67 10.18
C ASN A 25 2.79 12.13 11.09
N ASP A 26 2.89 11.56 12.28
CA ASP A 26 3.90 11.95 13.25
C ASP A 26 5.30 11.37 12.97
N TRP A 27 5.42 10.54 11.95
CA TRP A 27 6.73 10.03 11.49
C TRP A 27 7.40 11.08 10.60
N ILE A 28 7.73 12.22 11.19
CA ILE A 28 8.17 13.42 10.44
C ILE A 28 9.51 13.23 9.71
N ASP A 29 10.36 12.33 10.21
CA ASP A 29 11.66 12.07 9.61
C ASP A 29 11.60 11.11 8.42
N VAL A 30 10.45 10.50 8.18
CA VAL A 30 10.27 9.54 7.09
C VAL A 30 9.63 10.24 5.90
N GLN A 31 10.38 10.42 4.83
CA GLN A 31 9.92 11.09 3.61
C GLN A 31 9.83 10.15 2.42
N THR A 32 10.69 9.13 2.38
CA THR A 32 10.80 8.22 1.25
C THR A 32 10.67 6.78 1.72
N VAL A 33 10.44 5.87 0.76
CA VAL A 33 10.40 4.43 1.07
C VAL A 33 11.75 3.95 1.58
N ALA A 34 12.84 4.53 1.09
CA ALA A 34 14.19 4.18 1.57
C ALA A 34 14.36 4.49 3.06
N ASP A 35 13.72 5.55 3.57
CA ASP A 35 13.76 5.86 4.99
C ASP A 35 13.12 4.76 5.84
N LEU A 36 12.20 3.98 5.27
CA LEU A 36 11.58 2.85 5.96
C LEU A 36 12.58 1.75 6.30
N GLU A 37 13.64 1.62 5.52
CA GLU A 37 14.68 0.64 5.83
C GLU A 37 15.34 0.97 7.17
N GLU A 38 15.69 2.22 7.39
CA GLU A 38 16.25 2.66 8.66
C GLU A 38 15.27 2.47 9.82
N VAL A 39 14.00 2.81 9.60
CA VAL A 39 12.96 2.63 10.59
C VAL A 39 12.81 1.15 10.92
N SER A 40 12.82 0.29 9.93
CA SER A 40 12.66 -1.15 10.11
C SER A 40 13.82 -1.75 10.91
N PHE A 41 15.03 -1.30 10.66
CA PHE A 41 16.19 -1.70 11.45
C PHE A 41 16.06 -1.22 12.91
N GLY A 42 15.57 0.00 13.09
CA GLY A 42 15.32 0.53 14.44
C GLY A 42 14.32 -0.30 15.23
N PHE A 43 13.26 -0.76 14.59
CA PHE A 43 12.30 -1.66 15.22
C PHE A 43 12.94 -2.97 15.62
N ARG A 44 13.77 -3.53 14.75
CA ARG A 44 14.45 -4.79 15.04
C ARG A 44 15.44 -4.65 16.20
N ASP A 45 16.22 -3.58 16.20
CA ASP A 45 17.25 -3.36 17.23
C ASP A 45 16.65 -3.03 18.58
N LYS A 46 15.64 -2.16 18.63
CA LYS A 46 15.08 -1.65 19.89
C LYS A 46 13.99 -2.53 20.44
N LYS A 47 13.15 -3.12 19.58
CA LYS A 47 11.97 -3.87 19.99
C LYS A 47 12.05 -5.35 19.63
N ASN A 48 13.11 -5.76 18.96
CA ASN A 48 13.30 -7.13 18.46
C ASN A 48 12.10 -7.60 17.65
N THR A 49 11.48 -6.70 16.90
CA THR A 49 10.33 -6.99 16.04
C THR A 49 10.56 -6.41 14.66
N ARG A 50 9.88 -6.96 13.68
CA ARG A 50 9.90 -6.40 12.34
C ARG A 50 8.83 -5.33 12.20
N LEU A 51 9.09 -4.37 11.29
CA LEU A 51 8.11 -3.38 10.91
C LEU A 51 6.89 -4.09 10.31
N ARG A 52 5.71 -3.85 10.84
CA ARG A 52 4.49 -4.49 10.36
C ARG A 52 3.80 -3.62 9.32
N VAL A 53 3.49 -4.21 8.19
CA VAL A 53 2.83 -3.53 7.07
C VAL A 53 1.49 -4.23 6.80
N ALA A 54 0.39 -3.57 7.11
CA ALA A 54 -0.94 -4.12 6.83
C ALA A 54 -1.30 -3.87 5.38
N THR A 55 -1.79 -4.89 4.70
CA THR A 55 -2.10 -4.80 3.29
C THR A 55 -3.15 -5.82 2.86
N LYS A 56 -3.95 -5.47 1.86
CA LYS A 56 -4.80 -6.39 1.12
C LYS A 56 -4.09 -6.93 -0.12
N TYR A 57 -2.90 -6.42 -0.43
CA TYR A 57 -2.18 -6.71 -1.67
C TYR A 57 -0.77 -7.20 -1.36
N PRO A 58 -0.63 -8.40 -0.76
CA PRO A 58 0.67 -8.84 -0.25
C PRO A 58 1.74 -9.00 -1.33
N ASN A 59 1.40 -9.59 -2.46
CA ASN A 59 2.40 -9.80 -3.51
C ASN A 59 2.90 -8.48 -4.09
N LEU A 60 1.98 -7.57 -4.37
CA LEU A 60 2.31 -6.26 -4.90
C LEU A 60 3.16 -5.46 -3.92
N THR A 61 2.78 -5.47 -2.66
CA THR A 61 3.49 -4.76 -1.59
C THR A 61 4.89 -5.34 -1.39
N ASN A 62 5.00 -6.65 -1.33
CA ASN A 62 6.28 -7.32 -1.14
C ASN A 62 7.26 -7.00 -2.26
N ASN A 63 6.81 -7.11 -3.52
CA ASN A 63 7.64 -6.81 -4.67
C ASN A 63 8.11 -5.36 -4.66
N PHE A 64 7.22 -4.43 -4.30
CA PHE A 64 7.57 -3.02 -4.24
C PHE A 64 8.60 -2.73 -3.16
N LEU A 65 8.36 -3.20 -1.94
CA LEU A 65 9.25 -2.92 -0.81
C LEU A 65 10.64 -3.51 -1.04
N ILE A 66 10.70 -4.74 -1.55
CA ILE A 66 11.99 -5.38 -1.87
C ILE A 66 12.72 -4.57 -2.94
N SER A 67 12.01 -4.11 -3.97
CA SER A 67 12.63 -3.32 -5.04
C SER A 67 13.20 -1.99 -4.53
N LYS A 68 12.69 -1.49 -3.41
CA LYS A 68 13.17 -0.26 -2.78
C LYS A 68 14.20 -0.50 -1.67
N GLY A 69 14.59 -1.75 -1.46
CA GLY A 69 15.60 -2.09 -0.48
C GLY A 69 15.08 -2.25 0.94
N VAL A 70 13.77 -2.30 1.14
CA VAL A 70 13.19 -2.53 2.46
C VAL A 70 13.05 -4.02 2.68
N THR A 71 13.71 -4.56 3.70
CA THR A 71 13.78 -6.00 3.92
C THR A 71 13.31 -6.46 5.30
N GLN A 72 13.36 -5.60 6.32
CA GLN A 72 13.07 -5.98 7.71
C GLN A 72 11.62 -5.65 8.08
N TYR A 73 10.67 -6.21 7.32
CA TYR A 73 9.25 -5.99 7.56
C TYR A 73 8.49 -7.32 7.58
N LYS A 74 7.27 -7.24 8.10
CA LYS A 74 6.33 -8.36 8.13
C LYS A 74 4.99 -7.89 7.56
N LEU A 75 4.43 -8.61 6.60
CA LEU A 75 3.12 -8.30 6.06
C LEU A 75 2.03 -8.83 6.99
N ILE A 76 1.07 -7.97 7.29
CA ILE A 76 -0.10 -8.32 8.08
C ILE A 76 -1.30 -8.32 7.15
N PRO A 77 -1.97 -9.47 6.96
CA PRO A 77 -3.14 -9.52 6.09
C PRO A 77 -4.25 -8.63 6.63
N SER A 78 -4.81 -7.79 5.77
CA SER A 78 -5.93 -6.93 6.12
C SER A 78 -7.20 -7.46 5.48
N LEU A 79 -8.23 -7.64 6.28
CA LEU A 79 -9.54 -8.09 5.81
C LEU A 79 -10.46 -6.92 5.48
N GLY A 80 -10.12 -5.71 5.90
CA GLY A 80 -10.89 -4.50 5.66
C GLY A 80 -10.43 -3.39 6.59
N ALA A 81 -10.87 -2.15 6.32
CA ALA A 81 -10.55 -0.97 7.12
C ALA A 81 -9.05 -0.87 7.42
N THR A 82 -8.22 -1.09 6.40
CA THR A 82 -6.76 -1.13 6.55
C THR A 82 -6.22 0.16 7.16
N GLU A 83 -6.83 1.30 6.84
CA GLU A 83 -6.44 2.62 7.34
C GLU A 83 -6.53 2.74 8.86
N THR A 84 -7.25 1.87 9.52
CA THR A 84 -7.38 1.89 10.98
C THR A 84 -6.29 1.10 11.70
N TYR A 85 -5.57 0.25 11.00
CA TYR A 85 -4.59 -0.66 11.60
C TYR A 85 -3.52 0.05 12.42
N PRO A 86 -2.92 1.15 11.96
CA PRO A 86 -1.93 1.86 12.80
C PRO A 86 -2.53 2.42 14.07
N PHE A 87 -3.77 2.91 14.01
CA PHE A 87 -4.43 3.47 15.18
C PHE A 87 -4.67 2.42 16.26
N ILE A 88 -5.14 1.22 15.86
CA ILE A 88 -5.43 0.15 16.81
C ILE A 88 -4.19 -0.68 17.17
N GLY A 89 -3.03 -0.34 16.62
CA GLY A 89 -1.79 -1.03 16.97
C GLY A 89 -1.58 -2.37 16.28
N SER A 90 -2.34 -2.67 15.25
CA SER A 90 -2.21 -3.94 14.51
C SER A 90 -1.07 -3.91 13.50
N SER A 91 -0.65 -2.72 13.08
CA SER A 91 0.53 -2.54 12.23
C SER A 91 1.08 -1.14 12.47
N GLU A 92 2.29 -0.87 11.98
CA GLU A 92 2.89 0.45 12.04
C GLU A 92 2.57 1.28 10.79
N ILE A 93 2.59 0.64 9.63
CA ILE A 93 2.30 1.30 8.36
C ILE A 93 1.34 0.42 7.55
N ILE A 94 0.85 0.97 6.45
CA ILE A 94 -0.08 0.24 5.56
C ILE A 94 0.25 0.45 4.10
N THR A 95 -0.27 -0.44 3.26
CA THR A 95 -0.45 -0.16 1.84
C THR A 95 -1.93 -0.29 1.55
N ASP A 96 -2.50 0.65 0.82
CA ASP A 96 -3.93 0.66 0.54
C ASP A 96 -4.22 1.44 -0.73
N ILE A 97 -5.45 1.35 -1.17
CA ILE A 97 -5.94 2.13 -2.31
C ILE A 97 -6.34 3.52 -1.81
N SER A 98 -5.87 4.54 -2.52
CA SER A 98 -6.23 5.91 -2.20
C SER A 98 -6.54 6.69 -3.48
N SER A 99 -7.64 7.43 -3.47
CA SER A 99 -7.97 8.32 -4.59
C SER A 99 -7.50 9.74 -4.32
N SER A 100 -7.87 10.33 -3.19
CA SER A 100 -7.54 11.70 -2.84
C SER A 100 -6.61 11.81 -1.62
N GLY A 101 -6.37 10.70 -0.94
CA GLY A 101 -5.64 10.71 0.33
C GLY A 101 -6.49 11.15 1.52
N LYS A 102 -7.75 11.50 1.30
CA LYS A 102 -8.59 12.02 2.38
C LYS A 102 -8.85 11.02 3.49
N THR A 103 -9.20 9.78 3.13
CA THR A 103 -9.45 8.74 4.12
C THR A 103 -8.19 8.46 4.95
N LEU A 104 -7.03 8.48 4.31
CA LEU A 104 -5.76 8.33 5.00
C LEU A 104 -5.50 9.49 5.94
N ALA A 105 -5.71 10.71 5.48
CA ALA A 105 -5.53 11.91 6.30
C ALA A 105 -6.48 11.93 7.49
N ASP A 106 -7.72 11.48 7.30
CA ASP A 106 -8.72 11.37 8.37
C ASP A 106 -8.28 10.37 9.46
N ASN A 107 -7.39 9.45 9.11
CA ASN A 107 -6.84 8.47 10.05
C ASN A 107 -5.40 8.80 10.47
N ASN A 108 -5.00 10.05 10.31
CA ASN A 108 -3.68 10.55 10.68
C ASN A 108 -2.53 9.86 9.95
N LEU A 109 -2.77 9.52 8.68
CA LEU A 109 -1.79 8.89 7.81
C LEU A 109 -1.46 9.83 6.65
N ARG A 110 -0.28 9.64 6.06
CA ARG A 110 0.12 10.34 4.85
C ARG A 110 0.81 9.39 3.88
N ILE A 111 0.77 9.75 2.61
CA ILE A 111 1.37 8.95 1.55
C ILE A 111 2.84 9.37 1.40
N LEU A 112 3.74 8.40 1.32
CA LEU A 112 5.15 8.70 1.05
C LEU A 112 5.30 9.23 -0.37
N LYS A 113 6.26 10.15 -0.58
CA LYS A 113 6.49 10.80 -1.86
C LYS A 113 6.71 9.81 -3.00
N ASP A 114 7.50 8.78 -2.76
CA ASP A 114 7.78 7.71 -3.71
C ASP A 114 7.06 6.42 -3.36
N GLY A 115 5.99 6.51 -2.59
CA GLY A 115 5.22 5.36 -2.12
C GLY A 115 4.12 4.90 -3.07
N LEU A 116 4.16 5.32 -4.31
CA LEU A 116 3.20 4.86 -5.32
C LEU A 116 3.61 3.46 -5.79
N ILE A 117 2.78 2.47 -5.46
CA ILE A 117 3.03 1.08 -5.84
C ILE A 117 2.46 0.79 -7.22
N LEU A 118 1.22 1.21 -7.45
CA LEU A 118 0.53 0.97 -8.71
C LEU A 118 -0.45 2.09 -8.98
N LYS A 119 -0.37 2.67 -10.19
CA LYS A 119 -1.34 3.66 -10.64
C LYS A 119 -2.61 2.98 -11.13
N SER A 120 -3.75 3.56 -10.82
CA SER A 120 -5.05 3.09 -11.27
C SER A 120 -5.12 2.96 -12.80
N SER A 121 -4.46 3.88 -13.51
CA SER A 121 -4.41 3.84 -14.97
C SER A 121 -3.76 2.57 -15.50
N ALA A 122 -2.82 1.97 -14.77
CA ALA A 122 -2.21 0.71 -15.18
C ALA A 122 -3.21 -0.44 -15.14
N CYS A 123 -4.16 -0.40 -14.21
CA CYS A 123 -5.21 -1.42 -14.14
C CYS A 123 -6.13 -1.39 -15.35
N LEU A 124 -6.35 -0.21 -15.93
CA LEU A 124 -7.18 -0.04 -17.10
C LEU A 124 -6.53 -0.58 -18.37
N LEU A 125 -5.22 -0.68 -18.39
CA LEU A 125 -4.48 -1.18 -19.55
C LEU A 125 -4.46 -2.71 -19.61
N PHE A 126 -4.86 -3.38 -18.55
CA PHE A 126 -4.85 -4.83 -18.51
C PHE A 126 -5.91 -5.36 -19.48
N SER A 127 -5.45 -6.08 -20.50
CA SER A 127 -6.36 -6.76 -21.39
C SER A 127 -7.05 -7.89 -20.61
N LYS A 128 -8.21 -8.30 -21.13
CA LYS A 128 -8.96 -9.41 -20.55
C LYS A 128 -8.13 -10.68 -20.39
N LYS A 129 -7.22 -10.92 -21.35
CA LYS A 129 -6.33 -12.08 -21.32
C LYS A 129 -5.34 -12.03 -20.16
N LYS A 130 -4.94 -10.86 -19.76
CA LYS A 130 -3.95 -10.66 -18.70
C LYS A 130 -4.59 -10.37 -17.36
N TYR A 131 -5.91 -10.22 -17.32
CA TYR A 131 -6.61 -9.85 -16.11
C TYR A 131 -6.30 -10.78 -14.94
N ASN A 132 -6.40 -12.08 -15.16
CA ASN A 132 -6.16 -13.06 -14.11
C ASN A 132 -4.72 -13.00 -13.59
N LYS A 133 -3.76 -12.80 -14.47
CA LYS A 133 -2.35 -12.68 -14.10
C LYS A 133 -2.12 -11.45 -13.21
N TYR A 134 -2.73 -10.33 -13.57
CA TYR A 134 -2.60 -9.12 -12.79
C TYR A 134 -3.41 -9.16 -11.50
N TYR A 135 -4.52 -9.87 -11.53
CA TYR A 135 -5.33 -10.09 -10.34
C TYR A 135 -4.51 -10.78 -9.25
N ASP A 136 -3.69 -11.76 -9.62
CA ASP A 136 -2.80 -12.44 -8.68
C ASP A 136 -1.79 -11.49 -8.07
N LEU A 137 -1.37 -10.45 -8.80
CA LEU A 137 -0.47 -9.44 -8.25
C LEU A 137 -1.16 -8.55 -7.21
N PHE A 138 -2.45 -8.28 -7.38
CA PHE A 138 -3.21 -7.49 -6.42
C PHE A 138 -3.46 -8.25 -5.12
N LEU A 139 -3.70 -9.51 -5.22
CA LEU A 139 -4.01 -10.36 -4.09
C LEU A 139 -2.77 -11.08 -3.60
#